data_421409a9237c8a917c92af52b79152c8
#
_entry.id   421409a9237c8a917c92af52b79152c8
#
_cell.length_a   1.000
_cell.length_b   1.000
_cell.length_c   1.000
_cell.angle_alpha   90.00
_cell.angle_beta   90.00
_cell.angle_gamma   90.00
#
_symmetry.space_group_name_H-M   'P 1'
#
loop_
_entity.id
_entity.type
_entity.pdbx_description
1 polymer ?
#
loop_
_entity_poly.entity_id
_entity_poly.type
_entity_poly.pdbx_seq_one_letter_code
_entity_poly.pdbx_strand_id
1 'polypeptide(L)'
;MRLLIYGSSDFAPTVIELVRACGHEAVGLIDDTRLGFNVLGSLEQVTLTHPPVDYGIALAIGYKNLAGRWAAWLRARAAGYDAPVLIHPRAYVADSAKVGAGSMVMAGALIDVRASVGTAAVLWPGVCINHDSTIGANCFISPNATLCGFVQLGENSFVGAGAAVADGSQVPPSSFIKMLGSYPRHAL
;
A
#
# COMPACT_ATOMS: atom_id res chain seq x y z
N MET A 1 1.31 10.58 14.77
CA MET A 1 1.53 11.63 13.73
C MET A 1 0.19 12.15 13.24
N ARG A 2 0.15 13.35 12.67
CA ARG A 2 -0.98 13.92 11.95
C ARG A 2 -0.82 13.62 10.48
N LEU A 3 -1.76 12.88 9.89
CA LEU A 3 -1.64 12.41 8.51
C LEU A 3 -2.71 13.02 7.60
N LEU A 4 -2.28 13.52 6.47
CA LEU A 4 -3.10 13.91 5.35
C LEU A 4 -3.39 12.70 4.48
N ILE A 5 -4.60 12.55 4.00
CA ILE A 5 -5.03 11.39 3.20
C ILE A 5 -5.09 11.80 1.73
N TYR A 6 -4.18 11.31 0.93
CA TYR A 6 -4.06 11.69 -0.47
C TYR A 6 -4.88 10.78 -1.39
N GLY A 7 -6.00 11.27 -1.83
CA GLY A 7 -7.07 10.66 -2.57
C GLY A 7 -8.38 10.74 -1.81
N SER A 8 -9.47 11.08 -2.50
CA SER A 8 -10.81 11.30 -1.90
C SER A 8 -11.86 10.31 -2.41
N SER A 9 -11.42 9.20 -3.03
CA SER A 9 -12.31 8.16 -3.56
C SER A 9 -12.77 7.16 -2.48
N ASP A 10 -13.52 6.13 -2.90
CA ASP A 10 -14.05 5.06 -2.04
C ASP A 10 -13.01 4.34 -1.18
N PHE A 11 -11.73 4.47 -1.51
CA PHE A 11 -10.64 3.90 -0.71
C PHE A 11 -10.26 4.79 0.49
N ALA A 12 -10.56 6.08 0.46
CA ALA A 12 -10.18 7.02 1.53
C ALA A 12 -10.76 6.64 2.91
N PRO A 13 -12.04 6.26 3.07
CA PRO A 13 -12.56 5.80 4.37
C PRO A 13 -11.77 4.64 4.97
N THR A 14 -11.37 3.65 4.15
CA THR A 14 -10.57 2.51 4.60
C THR A 14 -9.19 2.94 5.09
N VAL A 15 -8.55 3.87 4.39
CA VAL A 15 -7.24 4.40 4.80
C VAL A 15 -7.35 5.21 6.09
N ILE A 16 -8.41 6.02 6.25
CA ILE A 16 -8.69 6.77 7.49
C ILE A 16 -8.82 5.82 8.69
N GLU A 17 -9.56 4.73 8.54
CA GLU A 17 -9.70 3.75 9.62
C GLU A 17 -8.38 3.07 9.96
N LEU A 18 -7.56 2.72 8.95
CA LEU A 18 -6.23 2.17 9.20
C LEU A 18 -5.32 3.17 9.93
N VAL A 19 -5.32 4.42 9.50
CA VAL A 19 -4.54 5.51 10.13
C VAL A 19 -4.89 5.60 11.63
N ARG A 20 -6.18 5.60 11.96
CA ARG A 20 -6.67 5.64 13.34
C ARG A 20 -6.30 4.38 14.12
N ALA A 21 -6.45 3.20 13.51
CA ALA A 21 -6.06 1.93 14.14
C ALA A 21 -4.56 1.85 14.46
N CYS A 22 -3.73 2.55 13.68
CA CYS A 22 -2.29 2.70 13.93
C CYS A 22 -1.94 3.80 14.95
N GLY A 23 -2.93 4.44 15.60
CA GLY A 23 -2.70 5.48 16.61
C GLY A 23 -2.31 6.84 16.02
N HIS A 24 -2.65 7.10 14.76
CA HIS A 24 -2.41 8.37 14.09
C HIS A 24 -3.71 9.17 13.91
N GLU A 25 -3.59 10.49 13.70
CA GLU A 25 -4.69 11.38 13.41
C GLU A 25 -4.86 11.53 11.89
N ALA A 26 -6.05 11.26 11.35
CA ALA A 26 -6.40 11.60 9.97
C ALA A 26 -6.97 13.02 9.94
N VAL A 27 -6.23 13.95 9.35
CA VAL A 27 -6.52 15.40 9.43
C VAL A 27 -7.54 15.85 8.37
N GLY A 28 -7.39 15.36 7.13
CA GLY A 28 -8.26 15.73 6.02
C GLY A 28 -7.81 15.08 4.72
N LEU A 29 -8.59 15.29 3.67
CA LEU A 29 -8.35 14.70 2.36
C LEU A 29 -7.58 15.70 1.47
N ILE A 30 -6.66 15.19 0.67
CA ILE A 30 -6.03 15.90 -0.46
C ILE A 30 -6.54 15.27 -1.75
N ASP A 31 -6.94 16.07 -2.74
CA ASP A 31 -7.25 15.57 -4.07
C ASP A 31 -6.94 16.66 -5.12
N ASP A 32 -6.14 16.30 -6.12
CA ASP A 32 -5.72 17.24 -7.16
C ASP A 32 -6.79 17.46 -8.24
N THR A 33 -7.81 16.60 -8.25
CA THR A 33 -8.80 16.55 -9.34
C THR A 33 -10.23 16.72 -8.86
N ARG A 34 -10.49 16.49 -7.57
CA ARG A 34 -11.83 16.50 -6.99
C ARG A 34 -11.93 17.54 -5.89
N LEU A 35 -13.02 18.31 -5.95
CA LEU A 35 -13.45 19.15 -4.84
C LEU A 35 -14.59 18.43 -4.10
N GLY A 36 -14.67 18.59 -2.79
CA GLY A 36 -15.72 17.93 -2.03
C GLY A 36 -15.64 18.25 -0.53
N PHE A 37 -16.60 17.73 0.19
CA PHE A 37 -16.64 17.88 1.65
C PHE A 37 -15.42 17.19 2.27
N ASN A 38 -14.70 17.88 3.15
CA ASN A 38 -13.44 17.45 3.78
C ASN A 38 -12.22 17.35 2.84
N VAL A 39 -12.30 17.82 1.59
CA VAL A 39 -11.12 17.99 0.73
C VAL A 39 -10.50 19.34 1.02
N LEU A 40 -9.28 19.34 1.55
CA LEU A 40 -8.53 20.53 1.94
C LEU A 40 -7.98 21.30 0.73
N GLY A 41 -7.83 20.62 -0.41
CA GLY A 41 -7.30 21.16 -1.65
C GLY A 41 -6.37 20.18 -2.38
N SER A 42 -5.68 20.67 -3.40
CA SER A 42 -4.61 19.93 -4.07
C SER A 42 -3.37 19.80 -3.17
N LEU A 43 -2.45 18.90 -3.52
CA LEU A 43 -1.18 18.77 -2.79
C LEU A 43 -0.44 20.11 -2.68
N GLU A 44 -0.39 20.87 -3.77
CA GLU A 44 0.29 22.18 -3.81
C GLU A 44 -0.35 23.19 -2.82
N GLN A 45 -1.68 23.29 -2.82
CA GLN A 45 -2.40 24.18 -1.90
C GLN A 45 -2.21 23.77 -0.44
N VAL A 46 -2.30 22.48 -0.17
CA VAL A 46 -2.21 21.93 1.19
C VAL A 46 -0.79 22.07 1.76
N THR A 47 0.24 22.00 0.93
CA THR A 47 1.63 22.23 1.38
C THR A 47 1.85 23.63 1.98
N LEU A 48 1.07 24.63 1.57
CA LEU A 48 1.14 25.99 2.10
C LEU A 48 0.53 26.12 3.51
N THR A 49 -0.45 25.29 3.83
CA THR A 49 -1.22 25.38 5.09
C THR A 49 -0.92 24.24 6.07
N HIS A 50 -0.42 23.12 5.57
CA HIS A 50 -0.10 21.91 6.32
C HIS A 50 1.32 21.45 5.97
N PRO A 51 2.36 22.13 6.47
CA PRO A 51 3.73 21.91 6.03
C PRO A 51 4.25 20.51 6.43
N PRO A 52 5.16 19.92 5.63
CA PRO A 52 5.67 18.55 5.86
C PRO A 52 6.39 18.34 7.20
N VAL A 53 6.84 19.42 7.85
CA VAL A 53 7.46 19.35 9.19
C VAL A 53 6.46 18.91 10.26
N ASP A 54 5.17 19.23 10.11
CA ASP A 54 4.12 18.95 11.09
C ASP A 54 3.20 17.79 10.68
N TYR A 55 3.20 17.44 9.40
CA TYR A 55 2.27 16.47 8.82
C TYR A 55 2.99 15.41 8.00
N GLY A 56 2.45 14.20 8.07
CA GLY A 56 2.79 13.12 7.14
C GLY A 56 1.66 12.87 6.15
N ILE A 57 1.84 11.86 5.29
CA ILE A 57 0.87 11.52 4.26
C ILE A 57 0.57 10.03 4.20
N ALA A 58 -0.67 9.66 3.88
CA ALA A 58 -1.10 8.31 3.56
C ALA A 58 -1.85 8.31 2.22
N LEU A 59 -1.49 7.39 1.30
CA LEU A 59 -2.08 7.37 -0.05
C LEU A 59 -3.42 6.62 -0.07
N ALA A 60 -4.48 7.27 -0.50
CA ALA A 60 -5.81 6.71 -0.67
C ALA A 60 -6.23 6.58 -2.15
N ILE A 61 -5.27 6.39 -3.04
CA ILE A 61 -5.49 6.12 -4.47
C ILE A 61 -5.48 4.60 -4.67
N GLY A 62 -6.56 4.05 -5.21
CA GLY A 62 -6.75 2.60 -5.37
C GLY A 62 -6.05 2.00 -6.60
N TYR A 63 -6.19 0.69 -6.75
CA TYR A 63 -5.49 -0.11 -7.77
C TYR A 63 -5.88 0.21 -9.22
N LYS A 64 -7.04 0.82 -9.46
CA LYS A 64 -7.48 1.19 -10.82
C LYS A 64 -6.56 2.21 -11.50
N ASN A 65 -5.69 2.86 -10.74
CA ASN A 65 -4.73 3.82 -11.24
C ASN A 65 -3.40 3.73 -10.48
N LEU A 66 -2.69 2.59 -10.63
CA LEU A 66 -1.39 2.38 -9.97
C LEU A 66 -0.33 3.39 -10.45
N ALA A 67 -0.36 3.77 -11.73
CA ALA A 67 0.56 4.79 -12.26
C ALA A 67 0.32 6.16 -11.61
N GLY A 68 -0.95 6.60 -11.53
CA GLY A 68 -1.32 7.86 -10.85
C GLY A 68 -1.03 7.80 -9.34
N ARG A 69 -1.22 6.63 -8.71
CA ARG A 69 -0.86 6.40 -7.32
C ARG A 69 0.65 6.58 -7.09
N TRP A 70 1.47 6.01 -7.97
CA TRP A 70 2.92 6.17 -7.89
C TRP A 70 3.36 7.61 -8.13
N ALA A 71 2.78 8.29 -9.12
CA ALA A 71 3.05 9.71 -9.37
C ALA A 71 2.69 10.58 -8.15
N ALA A 72 1.54 10.33 -7.52
CA ALA A 72 1.14 11.04 -6.30
C ALA A 72 2.14 10.78 -5.13
N TRP A 73 2.59 9.53 -4.98
CA TRP A 73 3.64 9.17 -4.02
C TRP A 73 4.90 10.00 -4.24
N LEU A 74 5.43 10.00 -5.46
CA LEU A 74 6.66 10.73 -5.78
C LEU A 74 6.52 12.24 -5.53
N ARG A 75 5.39 12.84 -5.89
CA ARG A 75 5.11 14.26 -5.63
C ARG A 75 5.04 14.57 -4.13
N ALA A 76 4.37 13.74 -3.37
CA ALA A 76 4.28 13.91 -1.91
C ALA A 76 5.68 13.82 -1.25
N ARG A 77 6.50 12.85 -1.66
CA ARG A 77 7.87 12.72 -1.16
C ARG A 77 8.77 13.88 -1.60
N ALA A 78 8.63 14.36 -2.83
CA ALA A 78 9.35 15.54 -3.32
C ALA A 78 8.96 16.83 -2.58
N ALA A 79 7.70 16.93 -2.14
CA ALA A 79 7.23 18.02 -1.30
C ALA A 79 7.72 17.91 0.16
N GLY A 80 8.43 16.84 0.53
CA GLY A 80 9.02 16.64 1.84
C GLY A 80 8.15 15.89 2.86
N TYR A 81 6.96 15.43 2.49
CA TYR A 81 6.11 14.69 3.43
C TYR A 81 6.67 13.33 3.77
N ASP A 82 6.72 13.02 5.06
CA ASP A 82 6.93 11.66 5.53
C ASP A 82 5.67 10.81 5.32
N ALA A 83 5.89 9.53 5.02
CA ALA A 83 4.83 8.56 4.87
C ALA A 83 5.17 7.33 5.73
N PRO A 84 4.56 7.22 6.91
CA PRO A 84 4.84 6.11 7.80
C PRO A 84 4.36 4.79 7.19
N VAL A 85 4.96 3.69 7.63
CA VAL A 85 4.39 2.36 7.43
C VAL A 85 3.18 2.22 8.35
N LEU A 86 2.02 1.90 7.78
CA LEU A 86 0.79 1.70 8.54
C LEU A 86 0.53 0.20 8.68
N ILE A 87 0.79 -0.32 9.87
CA ILE A 87 0.56 -1.74 10.19
C ILE A 87 -0.59 -1.82 11.19
N HIS A 88 -1.71 -2.41 10.75
CA HIS A 88 -2.86 -2.61 11.63
C HIS A 88 -2.46 -3.48 12.83
N PRO A 89 -2.88 -3.17 14.08
CA PRO A 89 -2.51 -3.92 15.28
C PRO A 89 -2.85 -5.42 15.26
N ARG A 90 -3.76 -5.84 14.38
CA ARG A 90 -4.11 -7.26 14.16
C ARG A 90 -3.43 -7.88 12.94
N ALA A 91 -2.46 -7.24 12.33
CA ALA A 91 -1.60 -7.87 11.35
C ALA A 91 -0.42 -8.57 12.05
N TYR A 92 0.07 -9.63 11.44
CA TYR A 92 1.32 -10.26 11.87
C TYR A 92 2.46 -9.87 10.92
N VAL A 93 3.53 -9.37 11.47
CA VAL A 93 4.76 -9.07 10.72
C VAL A 93 5.91 -9.69 11.51
N ALA A 94 6.61 -10.63 10.90
CA ALA A 94 7.77 -11.28 11.53
C ALA A 94 8.89 -10.26 11.78
N ASP A 95 9.64 -10.42 12.87
CA ASP A 95 10.72 -9.48 13.26
C ASP A 95 11.79 -9.31 12.19
N SER A 96 12.03 -10.36 11.38
CA SER A 96 12.99 -10.33 10.28
C SER A 96 12.41 -9.79 8.95
N ALA A 97 11.12 -9.51 8.89
CA ALA A 97 10.48 -8.95 7.72
C ALA A 97 10.76 -7.45 7.61
N LYS A 98 10.69 -6.93 6.37
CA LYS A 98 10.88 -5.50 6.09
C LYS A 98 9.67 -4.95 5.35
N VAL A 99 9.22 -3.78 5.76
CA VAL A 99 8.10 -3.08 5.11
C VAL A 99 8.54 -1.67 4.75
N GLY A 100 8.44 -1.32 3.48
CA GLY A 100 8.85 -0.03 2.94
C GLY A 100 7.90 1.11 3.29
N ALA A 101 8.43 2.33 3.31
CA ALA A 101 7.70 3.56 3.64
C ALA A 101 6.40 3.72 2.85
N GLY A 102 5.36 4.26 3.48
CA GLY A 102 4.04 4.49 2.88
C GLY A 102 3.24 3.23 2.57
N SER A 103 3.74 2.05 2.94
CA SER A 103 2.99 0.80 2.78
C SER A 103 1.93 0.65 3.86
N MET A 104 0.86 -0.04 3.50
CA MET A 104 -0.30 -0.30 4.34
C MET A 104 -0.51 -1.80 4.49
N VAL A 105 -0.52 -2.27 5.73
CA VAL A 105 -0.75 -3.67 6.10
C VAL A 105 -2.03 -3.73 6.91
N MET A 106 -3.10 -4.27 6.31
CA MET A 106 -4.44 -4.29 6.90
C MET A 106 -4.60 -5.40 7.94
N ALA A 107 -5.73 -5.38 8.64
CA ALA A 107 -6.05 -6.36 9.67
C ALA A 107 -5.98 -7.81 9.16
N GLY A 108 -5.33 -8.69 9.93
CA GLY A 108 -5.20 -10.12 9.60
C GLY A 108 -4.26 -10.42 8.43
N ALA A 109 -3.58 -9.44 7.85
CA ALA A 109 -2.49 -9.70 6.92
C ALA A 109 -1.29 -10.30 7.65
N LEU A 110 -0.57 -11.20 6.97
CA LEU A 110 0.61 -11.89 7.48
C LEU A 110 1.80 -11.62 6.57
N ILE A 111 2.91 -11.18 7.15
CA ILE A 111 4.22 -11.04 6.49
C ILE A 111 5.21 -11.91 7.25
N ASP A 112 5.64 -12.99 6.62
CA ASP A 112 6.42 -14.05 7.26
C ASP A 112 7.94 -13.73 7.28
N VAL A 113 8.71 -14.65 7.85
CA VAL A 113 10.15 -14.48 8.09
C VAL A 113 10.92 -14.13 6.82
N ARG A 114 11.80 -13.16 6.91
CA ARG A 114 12.66 -12.65 5.83
C ARG A 114 11.90 -12.13 4.59
N ALA A 115 10.58 -12.01 4.64
CA ALA A 115 9.83 -11.37 3.57
C ALA A 115 10.12 -9.86 3.51
N SER A 116 10.10 -9.29 2.30
CA SER A 116 10.34 -7.87 2.07
C SER A 116 9.23 -7.27 1.24
N VAL A 117 8.61 -6.22 1.75
CA VAL A 117 7.55 -5.45 1.07
C VAL A 117 8.11 -4.08 0.71
N GLY A 118 8.03 -3.73 -0.55
CA GLY A 118 8.52 -2.47 -1.09
C GLY A 118 7.67 -1.27 -0.66
N THR A 119 8.14 -0.09 -1.08
CA THR A 119 7.53 1.21 -0.77
C THR A 119 6.11 1.33 -1.34
N ALA A 120 5.24 1.99 -0.59
CA ALA A 120 3.88 2.32 -1.00
C ALA A 120 3.02 1.11 -1.43
N ALA A 121 3.29 -0.08 -0.94
CA ALA A 121 2.47 -1.27 -1.19
C ALA A 121 1.19 -1.26 -0.34
N VAL A 122 0.15 -1.95 -0.81
CA VAL A 122 -1.10 -2.15 -0.06
C VAL A 122 -1.37 -3.64 0.07
N LEU A 123 -1.39 -4.12 1.30
CA LEU A 123 -1.75 -5.48 1.66
C LEU A 123 -3.11 -5.46 2.37
N TRP A 124 -4.14 -5.93 1.68
CA TRP A 124 -5.51 -5.96 2.18
C TRP A 124 -5.72 -7.03 3.26
N PRO A 125 -6.89 -7.03 3.96
CA PRO A 125 -7.15 -8.00 5.02
C PRO A 125 -6.96 -9.45 4.57
N GLY A 126 -6.28 -10.24 5.41
CA GLY A 126 -6.05 -11.65 5.17
C GLY A 126 -5.02 -11.98 4.08
N VAL A 127 -4.29 -10.99 3.55
CA VAL A 127 -3.16 -11.24 2.65
C VAL A 127 -2.09 -12.04 3.38
N CYS A 128 -1.54 -13.06 2.70
CA CYS A 128 -0.44 -13.85 3.22
C CYS A 128 0.79 -13.70 2.32
N ILE A 129 1.86 -13.11 2.83
CA ILE A 129 3.17 -13.05 2.20
C ILE A 129 4.08 -14.03 2.95
N ASN A 130 4.38 -15.17 2.34
CA ASN A 130 5.19 -16.19 2.97
C ASN A 130 6.68 -15.85 2.94
N HIS A 131 7.44 -16.66 3.66
CA HIS A 131 8.87 -16.50 3.93
C HIS A 131 9.71 -16.25 2.66
N ASP A 132 10.78 -15.48 2.81
CA ASP A 132 11.77 -15.21 1.77
C ASP A 132 11.21 -14.54 0.50
N SER A 133 9.96 -14.06 0.52
CA SER A 133 9.32 -13.40 -0.62
C SER A 133 9.65 -11.92 -0.69
N THR A 134 9.75 -11.40 -1.91
CA THR A 134 9.99 -9.97 -2.18
C THR A 134 8.84 -9.38 -2.99
N ILE A 135 8.22 -8.35 -2.44
CA ILE A 135 7.13 -7.60 -3.07
C ILE A 135 7.67 -6.24 -3.51
N GLY A 136 7.55 -5.93 -4.79
CA GLY A 136 7.99 -4.66 -5.36
C GLY A 136 7.21 -3.45 -4.86
N ALA A 137 7.72 -2.26 -5.18
CA ALA A 137 7.07 -1.01 -4.83
C ALA A 137 5.69 -0.86 -5.50
N ASN A 138 4.79 -0.12 -4.86
CA ASN A 138 3.46 0.21 -5.38
C ASN A 138 2.61 -1.00 -5.80
N CYS A 139 2.85 -2.18 -5.22
CA CYS A 139 2.00 -3.34 -5.42
C CYS A 139 0.70 -3.20 -4.64
N PHE A 140 -0.40 -3.72 -5.21
CA PHE A 140 -1.71 -3.73 -4.59
C PHE A 140 -2.23 -5.17 -4.50
N ILE A 141 -2.23 -5.72 -3.29
CA ILE A 141 -2.56 -7.12 -3.03
C ILE A 141 -3.90 -7.18 -2.33
N SER A 142 -4.90 -7.73 -3.03
CA SER A 142 -6.30 -7.74 -2.63
C SER A 142 -6.59 -8.78 -1.53
N PRO A 143 -7.78 -8.73 -0.88
CA PRO A 143 -8.07 -9.59 0.27
C PRO A 143 -7.84 -11.08 0.03
N ASN A 144 -7.28 -11.75 1.05
CA ASN A 144 -7.04 -13.21 1.07
C ASN A 144 -6.17 -13.73 -0.08
N ALA A 145 -5.41 -12.88 -0.76
CA ALA A 145 -4.42 -13.35 -1.71
C ALA A 145 -3.22 -13.96 -0.97
N THR A 146 -2.66 -15.03 -1.51
CA THR A 146 -1.52 -15.75 -0.93
C THR A 146 -0.35 -15.76 -1.91
N LEU A 147 0.79 -15.24 -1.47
CA LEU A 147 2.07 -15.37 -2.16
C LEU A 147 2.89 -16.38 -1.36
N CYS A 148 3.18 -17.53 -1.97
CA CYS A 148 3.93 -18.61 -1.34
C CYS A 148 5.40 -18.21 -1.13
N GLY A 149 6.22 -19.11 -0.58
CA GLY A 149 7.62 -18.83 -0.28
C GLY A 149 8.43 -18.48 -1.53
N PHE A 150 9.49 -17.69 -1.35
CA PHE A 150 10.45 -17.30 -2.41
C PHE A 150 9.83 -16.60 -3.63
N VAL A 151 8.62 -16.05 -3.52
CA VAL A 151 7.99 -15.29 -4.61
C VAL A 151 8.69 -13.95 -4.79
N GLN A 152 8.97 -13.59 -6.05
CA GLN A 152 9.41 -12.24 -6.43
C GLN A 152 8.29 -11.58 -7.23
N LEU A 153 7.55 -10.66 -6.62
CA LEU A 153 6.51 -9.87 -7.29
C LEU A 153 7.11 -8.52 -7.72
N GLY A 154 7.16 -8.28 -9.03
CA GLY A 154 7.63 -7.03 -9.61
C GLY A 154 6.74 -5.84 -9.24
N GLU A 155 7.33 -4.65 -9.23
CA GLU A 155 6.67 -3.40 -8.88
C GLU A 155 5.43 -3.09 -9.71
N ASN A 156 4.56 -2.21 -9.20
CA ASN A 156 3.33 -1.78 -9.88
C ASN A 156 2.37 -2.93 -10.25
N SER A 157 2.44 -4.05 -9.55
CA SER A 157 1.61 -5.23 -9.84
C SER A 157 0.36 -5.25 -8.98
N PHE A 158 -0.70 -5.84 -9.55
CA PHE A 158 -1.96 -6.09 -8.88
C PHE A 158 -2.18 -7.59 -8.69
N VAL A 159 -2.54 -8.01 -7.48
CA VAL A 159 -2.93 -9.39 -7.16
C VAL A 159 -4.36 -9.38 -6.66
N GLY A 160 -5.25 -10.04 -7.40
CA GLY A 160 -6.69 -10.09 -7.13
C GLY A 160 -7.05 -10.87 -5.87
N ALA A 161 -8.25 -10.63 -5.35
CA ALA A 161 -8.74 -11.28 -4.13
C ALA A 161 -8.74 -12.82 -4.27
N GLY A 162 -8.24 -13.50 -3.24
CA GLY A 162 -8.15 -14.97 -3.21
C GLY A 162 -7.21 -15.58 -4.26
N ALA A 163 -6.40 -14.77 -4.94
CA ALA A 163 -5.43 -15.31 -5.89
C ALA A 163 -4.24 -15.97 -5.16
N ALA A 164 -3.62 -16.95 -5.81
CA ALA A 164 -2.45 -17.64 -5.29
C ALA A 164 -1.26 -17.53 -6.25
N VAL A 165 -0.10 -17.16 -5.71
CA VAL A 165 1.18 -17.16 -6.44
C VAL A 165 2.02 -18.31 -5.92
N ALA A 166 2.38 -19.24 -6.83
CA ALA A 166 3.10 -20.44 -6.45
C ALA A 166 4.52 -20.14 -5.95
N ASP A 167 5.02 -21.04 -5.13
CA ASP A 167 6.35 -21.00 -4.55
C ASP A 167 7.46 -20.77 -5.59
N GLY A 168 8.41 -19.87 -5.29
CA GLY A 168 9.52 -19.53 -6.15
C GLY A 168 9.17 -18.82 -7.46
N SER A 169 7.94 -18.35 -7.63
CA SER A 169 7.51 -17.66 -8.85
C SER A 169 8.19 -16.29 -8.97
N GLN A 170 8.58 -15.96 -10.20
CA GLN A 170 9.03 -14.62 -10.60
C GLN A 170 7.93 -13.94 -11.41
N VAL A 171 7.25 -12.97 -10.81
CA VAL A 171 6.16 -12.23 -11.44
C VAL A 171 6.70 -10.91 -11.97
N PRO A 172 6.65 -10.65 -13.29
CA PRO A 172 7.17 -9.42 -13.88
C PRO A 172 6.51 -8.15 -13.30
N PRO A 173 7.18 -6.99 -13.38
CA PRO A 173 6.56 -5.70 -13.05
C PRO A 173 5.28 -5.44 -13.84
N SER A 174 4.37 -4.66 -13.25
CA SER A 174 3.10 -4.27 -13.85
C SER A 174 2.18 -5.46 -14.22
N SER A 175 2.33 -6.58 -13.54
CA SER A 175 1.49 -7.76 -13.73
C SER A 175 0.11 -7.58 -13.12
N PHE A 176 -0.88 -8.20 -13.76
CA PHE A 176 -2.26 -8.24 -13.28
C PHE A 176 -2.70 -9.70 -13.09
N ILE A 177 -2.76 -10.15 -11.84
CA ILE A 177 -3.26 -11.48 -11.48
C ILE A 177 -4.74 -11.35 -11.11
N LYS A 178 -5.61 -12.06 -11.82
CA LYS A 178 -7.06 -11.98 -11.64
C LYS A 178 -7.50 -12.47 -10.26
N MET A 179 -8.65 -12.01 -9.81
CA MET A 179 -9.35 -12.57 -8.64
C MET A 179 -9.52 -14.10 -8.80
N LEU A 180 -9.26 -14.85 -7.72
CA LEU A 180 -9.28 -16.32 -7.69
C LEU A 180 -8.35 -16.98 -8.72
N GLY A 181 -7.44 -16.21 -9.31
CA GLY A 181 -6.46 -16.72 -10.28
C GLY A 181 -5.27 -17.36 -9.57
N SER A 182 -4.50 -18.11 -10.35
CA SER A 182 -3.20 -18.61 -9.92
C SER A 182 -2.09 -18.13 -10.86
N TYR A 183 -0.92 -17.90 -10.29
CA TYR A 183 0.29 -17.64 -11.05
C TYR A 183 1.23 -18.82 -10.76
N PRO A 184 1.43 -19.72 -11.75
CA PRO A 184 2.24 -20.91 -11.57
C PRO A 184 3.73 -20.57 -11.53
N ARG A 185 4.50 -21.41 -10.87
CA ARG A 185 5.95 -21.45 -11.07
C ARG A 185 6.21 -21.87 -12.52
N HIS A 186 6.94 -21.06 -13.29
CA HIS A 186 7.45 -21.51 -14.56
C HIS A 186 8.47 -22.63 -14.29
N ALA A 187 8.27 -23.82 -14.87
CA ALA A 187 9.27 -24.87 -14.82
C ALA A 187 10.59 -24.32 -15.41
N LEU A 188 11.66 -24.48 -14.66
CA LEU A 188 13.01 -24.21 -15.12
C LEU A 188 13.36 -25.20 -16.23
#